data_43fab0a4e83626743135e7633aaa53b1
#
_entry.id   43fab0a4e83626743135e7633aaa53b1
#
_cell.length_a   1.000
_cell.length_b   1.000
_cell.length_c   1.000
_cell.angle_alpha   90.00
_cell.angle_beta   90.00
_cell.angle_gamma   90.00
#
_symmetry.space_group_name_H-M   'P 1'
#
loop_
_entity.id
_entity.type
_entity.pdbx_description
1 polymer ?
#
loop_
_entity_poly.entity_id
_entity_poly.type
_entity_poly.pdbx_seq_one_letter_code
_entity_poly.pdbx_strand_id
1 'polypeptide(L)'
;MTYGGVGGRRGVPDDEIGPGPLSRAAAVVWWVLAVSVLVVLTGGLPLVLVALLAWDASNAPLIALAFVPLAPALAAAVFAWRRFLADRDLGPGRHFWRGYRLNALDVLRWWVPTLAVLAVVGFSLGNLGAAGVPGGYGIVLLVVGAAVLLWAANALVLSATLSLRTRDVARLASYYLAARPLVTLGTLSLLVLSAGIVLLTSDWVLVALLGLLALLLTRNADPVLRDATARFTRPES
;
A
#
# COMPACT_ATOMS: atom_id res chain seq x y z
N MET A 1 53.15 -5.93 -38.09
CA MET A 1 52.81 -4.99 -37.01
C MET A 1 51.31 -5.02 -36.84
N THR A 2 50.84 -5.77 -35.85
CA THR A 2 49.42 -6.02 -35.55
C THR A 2 49.10 -5.21 -34.31
N TYR A 3 48.27 -4.17 -34.46
CA TYR A 3 47.74 -3.41 -33.35
C TYR A 3 46.52 -4.12 -32.79
N GLY A 4 46.65 -4.56 -31.53
CA GLY A 4 45.61 -5.21 -30.79
C GLY A 4 44.44 -4.25 -30.50
N GLY A 5 43.23 -4.72 -30.79
CA GLY A 5 41.99 -4.05 -30.42
C GLY A 5 41.82 -3.97 -28.92
N VAL A 6 41.74 -2.76 -28.40
CA VAL A 6 41.35 -2.47 -27.03
C VAL A 6 39.86 -2.83 -26.91
N GLY A 7 39.56 -3.97 -26.30
CA GLY A 7 38.24 -4.37 -25.92
C GLY A 7 37.69 -3.34 -24.93
N GLY A 8 36.75 -2.51 -25.39
CA GLY A 8 35.98 -1.62 -24.54
C GLY A 8 35.26 -2.44 -23.46
N ARG A 9 35.70 -2.31 -22.22
CA ARG A 9 34.90 -2.71 -21.06
C ARG A 9 33.58 -1.95 -21.16
N ARG A 10 32.51 -2.65 -21.52
CA ARG A 10 31.17 -2.13 -21.30
C ARG A 10 31.10 -1.83 -19.81
N GLY A 11 30.96 -0.55 -19.46
CA GLY A 11 30.82 -0.12 -18.08
C GLY A 11 29.65 -0.89 -17.48
N VAL A 12 29.94 -1.60 -16.42
CA VAL A 12 28.92 -2.18 -15.53
C VAL A 12 28.08 -1.00 -15.06
N PRO A 13 26.75 -1.04 -15.16
CA PRO A 13 25.93 0.04 -14.64
C PRO A 13 26.27 0.24 -13.17
N ASP A 14 26.56 1.49 -12.78
CA ASP A 14 26.95 1.87 -11.41
C ASP A 14 25.84 1.59 -10.35
N ASP A 15 24.72 1.04 -10.77
CA ASP A 15 23.53 0.75 -9.94
C ASP A 15 23.44 -0.72 -9.47
N GLU A 16 24.45 -1.56 -9.71
CA GLU A 16 24.41 -2.96 -9.26
C GLU A 16 24.69 -3.07 -7.76
N ILE A 17 23.67 -3.60 -7.06
CA ILE A 17 23.80 -3.98 -5.64
C ILE A 17 24.90 -5.03 -5.54
N GLY A 18 25.97 -4.72 -4.80
CA GLY A 18 27.09 -5.64 -4.61
C GLY A 18 26.65 -7.02 -4.10
N PRO A 19 27.38 -8.10 -4.37
CA PRO A 19 26.97 -9.49 -4.09
C PRO A 19 26.90 -9.81 -2.59
N GLY A 20 27.37 -8.93 -1.70
CA GLY A 20 27.44 -9.16 -0.26
C GLY A 20 26.10 -9.07 0.47
N PRO A 21 25.92 -9.79 1.60
CA PRO A 21 24.68 -9.72 2.40
C PRO A 21 24.47 -8.32 2.97
N LEU A 22 25.52 -7.59 3.34
CA LEU A 22 25.44 -6.21 3.85
C LEU A 22 24.97 -5.23 2.78
N SER A 23 25.43 -5.36 1.54
CA SER A 23 25.00 -4.51 0.44
C SER A 23 23.51 -4.73 0.11
N ARG A 24 23.03 -5.96 0.20
CA ARG A 24 21.61 -6.30 0.03
C ARG A 24 20.74 -5.71 1.16
N ALA A 25 21.21 -5.80 2.39
CA ALA A 25 20.52 -5.22 3.54
C ALA A 25 20.48 -3.68 3.43
N ALA A 26 21.61 -3.05 3.10
CA ALA A 26 21.68 -1.60 2.90
C ALA A 26 20.72 -1.13 1.78
N ALA A 27 20.67 -1.85 0.65
CA ALA A 27 19.75 -1.55 -0.43
C ALA A 27 18.27 -1.62 0.01
N VAL A 28 17.88 -2.64 0.78
CA VAL A 28 16.51 -2.74 1.31
C VAL A 28 16.19 -1.60 2.26
N VAL A 29 17.11 -1.25 3.18
CA VAL A 29 16.94 -0.12 4.11
C VAL A 29 16.80 1.19 3.35
N TRP A 30 17.66 1.43 2.36
CA TRP A 30 17.56 2.60 1.49
C TRP A 30 16.18 2.68 0.79
N TRP A 31 15.73 1.56 0.22
CA TRP A 31 14.43 1.51 -0.43
C TRP A 31 13.27 1.74 0.52
N VAL A 32 13.31 1.17 1.73
CA VAL A 32 12.30 1.42 2.77
C VAL A 32 12.21 2.91 3.08
N LEU A 33 13.35 3.56 3.34
CA LEU A 33 13.38 4.98 3.67
C LEU A 33 12.90 5.85 2.49
N ALA A 34 13.43 5.61 1.30
CA ALA A 34 13.07 6.36 0.11
C ALA A 34 11.56 6.22 -0.23
N VAL A 35 11.02 5.00 -0.17
CA VAL A 35 9.59 4.77 -0.41
C VAL A 35 8.74 5.39 0.69
N SER A 36 9.14 5.32 1.97
CA SER A 36 8.42 6.01 3.06
C SER A 36 8.35 7.52 2.81
N VAL A 37 9.47 8.15 2.47
CA VAL A 37 9.52 9.59 2.14
C VAL A 37 8.61 9.93 0.96
N LEU A 38 8.65 9.12 -0.11
CA LEU A 38 7.80 9.34 -1.29
C LEU A 38 6.31 9.19 -0.98
N VAL A 39 5.93 8.21 -0.16
CA VAL A 39 4.54 8.03 0.30
C VAL A 39 4.10 9.22 1.13
N VAL A 40 4.95 9.72 2.03
CA VAL A 40 4.65 10.91 2.84
C VAL A 40 4.51 12.16 1.98
N LEU A 41 5.39 12.36 1.02
CA LEU A 41 5.33 13.54 0.13
C LEU A 41 4.07 13.55 -0.76
N THR A 42 3.58 12.38 -1.15
CA THR A 42 2.44 12.27 -2.08
C THR A 42 1.10 11.97 -1.39
N GLY A 43 1.13 11.30 -0.24
CA GLY A 43 -0.04 10.82 0.50
C GLY A 43 -0.12 11.35 1.94
N GLY A 44 0.81 12.20 2.38
CA GLY A 44 0.93 12.65 3.77
C GLY A 44 -0.03 13.77 4.20
N LEU A 45 -0.94 14.20 3.33
CA LEU A 45 -1.97 15.19 3.68
C LEU A 45 -2.76 14.83 4.96
N PRO A 46 -3.10 13.54 5.23
CA PRO A 46 -3.73 13.16 6.49
C PRO A 46 -2.94 13.56 7.72
N LEU A 47 -1.62 13.42 7.69
CA LEU A 47 -0.75 13.74 8.83
C LEU A 47 -0.83 15.23 9.21
N VAL A 48 -0.85 16.08 8.19
CA VAL A 48 -0.96 17.54 8.40
C VAL A 48 -2.33 17.91 8.96
N LEU A 49 -3.40 17.34 8.40
CA LEU A 49 -4.76 17.66 8.83
C LEU A 49 -5.08 17.07 10.20
N VAL A 50 -4.64 15.84 10.50
CA VAL A 50 -4.80 15.24 11.83
C VAL A 50 -4.05 16.03 12.90
N ALA A 51 -2.89 16.62 12.57
CA ALA A 51 -2.14 17.48 13.50
C ALA A 51 -2.82 18.85 13.74
N LEU A 52 -3.61 19.34 12.79
CA LEU A 52 -4.24 20.66 12.82
C LEU A 52 -5.71 20.63 13.28
N LEU A 53 -6.41 19.53 13.06
CA LEU A 53 -7.84 19.38 13.41
C LEU A 53 -8.02 18.73 14.77
N ALA A 54 -8.99 19.25 15.51
CA ALA A 54 -9.47 18.55 16.71
C ALA A 54 -10.12 17.20 16.31
N TRP A 55 -9.89 16.17 17.12
CA TRP A 55 -10.51 14.85 16.97
C TRP A 55 -11.99 14.93 17.39
N ASP A 56 -12.82 15.45 16.49
CA ASP A 56 -14.26 15.57 16.64
C ASP A 56 -14.95 14.83 15.50
N ALA A 57 -16.09 14.19 15.80
CA ALA A 57 -16.91 13.48 14.81
C ALA A 57 -17.37 14.39 13.66
N SER A 58 -17.55 15.70 13.91
CA SER A 58 -17.88 16.69 12.87
C SER A 58 -16.79 16.84 11.81
N ASN A 59 -15.53 16.54 12.14
CA ASN A 59 -14.40 16.61 11.22
C ASN A 59 -14.21 15.33 10.39
N ALA A 60 -15.02 14.29 10.61
CA ALA A 60 -14.90 13.01 9.89
C ALA A 60 -14.88 13.17 8.35
N PRO A 61 -15.71 14.03 7.70
CA PRO A 61 -15.62 14.24 6.25
C PRO A 61 -14.30 14.86 5.79
N LEU A 62 -13.75 15.82 6.55
CA LEU A 62 -12.46 16.46 6.24
C LEU A 62 -11.31 15.48 6.42
N ILE A 63 -11.35 14.68 7.48
CA ILE A 63 -10.37 13.62 7.72
C ILE A 63 -10.43 12.61 6.57
N ALA A 64 -11.62 12.14 6.17
CA ALA A 64 -11.76 11.24 5.04
C ALA A 64 -11.21 11.84 3.74
N LEU A 65 -11.48 13.12 3.46
CA LEU A 65 -10.93 13.83 2.30
C LEU A 65 -9.41 13.88 2.33
N ALA A 66 -8.82 14.06 3.51
CA ALA A 66 -7.38 14.03 3.68
C ALA A 66 -6.76 12.70 3.26
N PHE A 67 -7.44 11.57 3.50
CA PHE A 67 -6.96 10.23 3.15
C PHE A 67 -7.09 9.90 1.66
N VAL A 68 -7.69 10.76 0.84
CA VAL A 68 -7.84 10.52 -0.62
C VAL A 68 -6.50 10.24 -1.30
N PRO A 69 -5.41 11.02 -1.12
CA PRO A 69 -4.14 10.78 -1.79
C PRO A 69 -3.35 9.57 -1.25
N LEU A 70 -3.73 9.01 -0.10
CA LEU A 70 -2.97 7.94 0.55
C LEU A 70 -2.97 6.64 -0.27
N ALA A 71 -4.12 6.20 -0.78
CA ALA A 71 -4.16 4.95 -1.54
C ALA A 71 -3.40 5.00 -2.87
N PRO A 72 -3.47 6.06 -3.69
CA PRO A 72 -2.59 6.23 -4.84
C PRO A 72 -1.10 6.16 -4.47
N ALA A 73 -0.70 6.79 -3.36
CA ALA A 73 0.68 6.75 -2.87
C ALA A 73 1.11 5.33 -2.46
N LEU A 74 0.25 4.60 -1.74
CA LEU A 74 0.51 3.21 -1.37
C LEU A 74 0.52 2.27 -2.57
N ALA A 75 -0.34 2.48 -3.58
CA ALA A 75 -0.31 1.71 -4.83
C ALA A 75 1.00 1.92 -5.59
N ALA A 76 1.49 3.17 -5.63
CA ALA A 76 2.80 3.48 -6.20
C ALA A 76 3.95 2.79 -5.44
N ALA A 77 3.86 2.73 -4.11
CA ALA A 77 4.82 2.02 -3.27
C ALA A 77 4.82 0.51 -3.56
N VAL A 78 3.64 -0.13 -3.64
CA VAL A 78 3.51 -1.55 -4.02
C VAL A 78 4.10 -1.80 -5.42
N PHE A 79 3.79 -0.95 -6.40
CA PHE A 79 4.35 -1.04 -7.75
C PHE A 79 5.88 -0.94 -7.74
N ALA A 80 6.45 0.02 -7.00
CA ALA A 80 7.89 0.20 -6.88
C ALA A 80 8.55 -1.02 -6.24
N TRP A 81 8.01 -1.55 -5.14
CA TRP A 81 8.52 -2.75 -4.49
C TRP A 81 8.49 -3.98 -5.38
N ARG A 82 7.45 -4.15 -6.20
CA ARG A 82 7.42 -5.26 -7.16
C ARG A 82 8.55 -5.16 -8.18
N ARG A 83 8.86 -3.97 -8.66
CA ARG A 83 9.99 -3.74 -9.57
C ARG A 83 11.33 -4.04 -8.89
N PHE A 84 11.54 -3.57 -7.66
CA PHE A 84 12.73 -3.88 -6.89
C PHE A 84 12.91 -5.40 -6.68
N LEU A 85 11.83 -6.12 -6.37
CA LEU A 85 11.90 -7.57 -6.16
C LEU A 85 12.21 -8.35 -7.44
N ALA A 86 11.87 -7.80 -8.62
CA ALA A 86 12.17 -8.39 -9.92
C ALA A 86 13.59 -8.07 -10.39
N ASP A 87 13.97 -6.78 -10.41
CA ASP A 87 15.18 -6.31 -11.13
C ASP A 87 16.27 -5.78 -10.20
N ARG A 88 16.00 -5.61 -8.89
CA ARG A 88 16.91 -5.06 -7.87
C ARG A 88 17.58 -3.72 -8.25
N ASP A 89 16.84 -2.88 -8.97
CA ASP A 89 17.28 -1.54 -9.38
C ASP A 89 17.34 -0.59 -8.15
N LEU A 90 18.32 0.31 -8.10
CA LEU A 90 18.51 1.29 -7.01
C LEU A 90 17.74 2.59 -7.21
N GLY A 91 16.85 2.70 -8.19
CA GLY A 91 16.08 3.89 -8.51
C GLY A 91 14.62 3.90 -7.97
N PRO A 92 14.36 3.94 -6.63
CA PRO A 92 13.00 3.87 -6.07
C PRO A 92 12.09 4.97 -6.58
N GLY A 93 12.58 6.20 -6.74
CA GLY A 93 11.81 7.36 -7.15
C GLY A 93 11.22 7.22 -8.56
N ARG A 94 11.98 6.70 -9.51
CA ARG A 94 11.54 6.49 -10.89
C ARG A 94 10.39 5.48 -10.95
N HIS A 95 10.52 4.36 -10.24
CA HIS A 95 9.50 3.32 -10.21
C HIS A 95 8.25 3.76 -9.45
N PHE A 96 8.42 4.46 -8.33
CA PHE A 96 7.31 5.03 -7.56
C PHE A 96 6.50 6.02 -8.41
N TRP A 97 7.16 6.97 -9.08
CA TRP A 97 6.49 8.02 -9.87
C TRP A 97 5.79 7.44 -11.10
N ARG A 98 6.40 6.43 -11.71
CA ARG A 98 5.75 5.69 -12.80
C ARG A 98 4.50 4.97 -12.30
N GLY A 99 4.59 4.24 -11.18
CA GLY A 99 3.45 3.56 -10.56
C GLY A 99 2.34 4.53 -10.17
N TYR A 100 2.69 5.68 -9.61
CA TYR A 100 1.73 6.72 -9.25
C TYR A 100 0.94 7.22 -10.47
N ARG A 101 1.63 7.60 -11.55
CA ARG A 101 0.98 8.10 -12.77
C ARG A 101 0.09 7.07 -13.45
N LEU A 102 0.49 5.81 -13.43
CA LEU A 102 -0.26 4.74 -14.08
C LEU A 102 -1.53 4.35 -13.32
N ASN A 103 -1.47 4.32 -11.98
CA ASN A 103 -2.51 3.68 -11.18
C ASN A 103 -3.39 4.67 -10.39
N ALA A 104 -2.99 5.96 -10.26
CA ALA A 104 -3.66 6.89 -9.36
C ALA A 104 -5.16 7.03 -9.64
N LEU A 105 -5.56 7.24 -10.89
CA LEU A 105 -6.98 7.42 -11.25
C LEU A 105 -7.80 6.15 -11.04
N ASP A 106 -7.25 4.99 -11.38
CA ASP A 106 -7.95 3.72 -11.21
C ASP A 106 -8.12 3.35 -9.74
N VAL A 107 -7.11 3.67 -8.91
CA VAL A 107 -7.19 3.53 -7.45
C VAL A 107 -8.22 4.48 -6.87
N LEU A 108 -8.25 5.74 -7.26
CA LEU A 108 -9.20 6.73 -6.75
C LEU A 108 -10.65 6.33 -7.01
N ARG A 109 -10.96 5.69 -8.14
CA ARG A 109 -12.33 5.26 -8.50
C ARG A 109 -12.96 4.31 -7.48
N TRP A 110 -12.21 3.43 -6.87
CA TRP A 110 -12.72 2.54 -5.83
C TRP A 110 -12.39 3.04 -4.42
N TRP A 111 -11.31 3.80 -4.25
CA TRP A 111 -10.88 4.29 -2.95
C TRP A 111 -11.80 5.36 -2.38
N VAL A 112 -12.25 6.32 -3.20
CA VAL A 112 -13.15 7.38 -2.75
C VAL A 112 -14.45 6.83 -2.16
N PRO A 113 -15.20 5.91 -2.81
CA PRO A 113 -16.36 5.30 -2.18
C PRO A 113 -16.01 4.47 -0.94
N THR A 114 -14.86 3.81 -0.91
CA THR A 114 -14.38 3.09 0.28
C THR A 114 -14.15 4.03 1.45
N LEU A 115 -13.54 5.19 1.22
CA LEU A 115 -13.38 6.23 2.24
C LEU A 115 -14.71 6.75 2.76
N ALA A 116 -15.70 6.91 1.90
CA ALA A 116 -17.05 7.31 2.34
C ALA A 116 -17.65 6.29 3.31
N VAL A 117 -17.52 5.00 3.02
CA VAL A 117 -17.94 3.93 3.94
C VAL A 117 -17.16 3.98 5.26
N LEU A 118 -15.83 4.12 5.20
CA LEU A 118 -14.99 4.22 6.40
C LEU A 118 -15.30 5.48 7.22
N ALA A 119 -15.62 6.60 6.57
CA ALA A 119 -16.05 7.83 7.24
C ALA A 119 -17.37 7.64 7.99
N VAL A 120 -18.36 6.95 7.39
CA VAL A 120 -19.62 6.60 8.05
C VAL A 120 -19.37 5.69 9.25
N VAL A 121 -18.53 4.68 9.09
CA VAL A 121 -18.16 3.77 10.21
C VAL A 121 -17.46 4.55 11.32
N GLY A 122 -16.48 5.39 10.99
CA GLY A 122 -15.75 6.20 11.97
C GLY A 122 -16.64 7.20 12.69
N PHE A 123 -17.51 7.91 11.95
CA PHE A 123 -18.53 8.81 12.52
C PHE A 123 -19.48 8.07 13.47
N SER A 124 -19.98 6.91 13.05
CA SER A 124 -20.87 6.09 13.88
C SER A 124 -20.20 5.62 15.16
N LEU A 125 -18.93 5.17 15.08
CA LEU A 125 -18.14 4.76 16.25
C LEU A 125 -17.94 5.92 17.23
N GLY A 126 -17.63 7.12 16.71
CA GLY A 126 -17.44 8.32 17.55
C GLY A 126 -18.72 8.80 18.27
N ASN A 127 -19.90 8.48 17.75
CA ASN A 127 -21.18 8.93 18.30
C ASN A 127 -21.97 7.85 19.04
N LEU A 128 -21.45 6.63 19.23
CA LEU A 128 -22.16 5.54 19.91
C LEU A 128 -22.64 5.91 21.32
N GLY A 129 -21.77 6.58 22.10
CA GLY A 129 -22.09 7.01 23.44
C GLY A 129 -23.20 8.05 23.49
N ALA A 130 -23.15 9.05 22.60
CA ALA A 130 -24.17 10.10 22.50
C ALA A 130 -25.53 9.57 22.02
N ALA A 131 -25.51 8.52 21.20
CA ALA A 131 -26.75 7.88 20.68
C ALA A 131 -27.39 6.88 21.67
N GLY A 132 -26.74 6.61 22.81
CA GLY A 132 -27.26 5.62 23.78
C GLY A 132 -27.30 4.18 23.25
N VAL A 133 -26.50 3.87 22.22
CA VAL A 133 -26.51 2.57 21.54
C VAL A 133 -25.67 1.56 22.34
N PRO A 134 -26.15 0.31 22.53
CA PRO A 134 -25.39 -0.73 23.25
C PRO A 134 -24.01 -0.97 22.65
N GLY A 135 -22.99 -1.19 23.49
CA GLY A 135 -21.57 -1.37 23.07
C GLY A 135 -21.34 -2.50 22.05
N GLY A 136 -22.26 -3.48 21.96
CA GLY A 136 -22.19 -4.53 20.93
C GLY A 136 -22.21 -4.01 19.49
N TYR A 137 -22.84 -2.89 19.22
CA TYR A 137 -22.83 -2.24 17.91
C TYR A 137 -21.43 -1.72 17.54
N GLY A 138 -20.65 -1.27 18.51
CA GLY A 138 -19.26 -0.85 18.29
C GLY A 138 -18.40 -1.99 17.76
N ILE A 139 -18.58 -3.19 18.29
CA ILE A 139 -17.87 -4.39 17.81
C ILE A 139 -18.23 -4.69 16.35
N VAL A 140 -19.53 -4.63 16.02
CA VAL A 140 -20.01 -4.85 14.64
C VAL A 140 -19.39 -3.82 13.68
N LEU A 141 -19.37 -2.54 14.05
CA LEU A 141 -18.78 -1.48 13.24
C LEU A 141 -17.26 -1.67 13.07
N LEU A 142 -16.56 -2.10 14.13
CA LEU A 142 -15.13 -2.41 14.04
C LEU A 142 -14.85 -3.59 13.08
N VAL A 143 -15.67 -4.65 13.16
CA VAL A 143 -15.57 -5.80 12.25
C VAL A 143 -15.83 -5.39 10.81
N VAL A 144 -16.87 -4.56 10.57
CA VAL A 144 -17.15 -4.01 9.23
C VAL A 144 -15.99 -3.15 8.74
N GLY A 145 -15.48 -2.25 9.56
CA GLY A 145 -14.33 -1.41 9.22
C GLY A 145 -13.08 -2.23 8.86
N ALA A 146 -12.77 -3.26 9.67
CA ALA A 146 -11.66 -4.18 9.41
C ALA A 146 -11.87 -4.95 8.09
N ALA A 147 -13.07 -5.45 7.81
CA ALA A 147 -13.38 -6.15 6.57
C ALA A 147 -13.22 -5.24 5.34
N VAL A 148 -13.67 -3.97 5.45
CA VAL A 148 -13.50 -2.97 4.39
C VAL A 148 -12.00 -2.65 4.16
N LEU A 149 -11.21 -2.53 5.22
CA LEU A 149 -9.76 -2.29 5.11
C LEU A 149 -9.02 -3.49 4.50
N LEU A 150 -9.39 -4.71 4.88
CA LEU A 150 -8.84 -5.95 4.28
C LEU A 150 -9.16 -6.02 2.79
N TRP A 151 -10.40 -5.71 2.44
CA TRP A 151 -10.82 -5.64 1.04
C TRP A 151 -10.02 -4.56 0.28
N ALA A 152 -9.88 -3.37 0.87
CA ALA A 152 -9.13 -2.27 0.29
C ALA A 152 -7.64 -2.61 0.08
N ALA A 153 -7.02 -3.33 1.02
CA ALA A 153 -5.63 -3.79 0.86
C ALA A 153 -5.47 -4.76 -0.32
N ASN A 154 -6.41 -5.71 -0.49
CA ASN A 154 -6.42 -6.59 -1.67
C ASN A 154 -6.66 -5.81 -2.97
N ALA A 155 -7.63 -4.88 -2.98
CA ALA A 155 -7.91 -4.03 -4.12
C ALA A 155 -6.69 -3.16 -4.49
N LEU A 156 -5.97 -2.64 -3.50
CA LEU A 156 -4.75 -1.86 -3.67
C LEU A 156 -3.68 -2.65 -4.42
N VAL A 157 -3.38 -3.87 -3.95
CA VAL A 157 -2.35 -4.71 -4.55
C VAL A 157 -2.73 -5.13 -5.97
N LEU A 158 -3.99 -5.51 -6.21
CA LEU A 158 -4.48 -5.87 -7.54
C LEU A 158 -4.40 -4.68 -8.51
N SER A 159 -4.85 -3.48 -8.08
CA SER A 159 -4.80 -2.27 -8.90
C SER A 159 -3.38 -1.80 -9.18
N ALA A 160 -2.45 -1.98 -8.23
CA ALA A 160 -1.06 -1.58 -8.41
C ALA A 160 -0.28 -2.48 -9.39
N THR A 161 -0.78 -3.68 -9.67
CA THR A 161 -0.02 -4.71 -10.40
C THR A 161 -0.66 -5.17 -11.70
N LEU A 162 -1.97 -5.08 -11.80
CA LEU A 162 -2.76 -5.55 -12.93
C LEU A 162 -3.61 -4.40 -13.48
N SER A 163 -3.61 -4.22 -14.80
CA SER A 163 -4.47 -3.24 -15.48
C SER A 163 -5.90 -3.77 -15.62
N LEU A 164 -6.64 -3.79 -14.50
CA LEU A 164 -8.00 -4.30 -14.44
C LEU A 164 -9.02 -3.16 -14.36
N ARG A 165 -10.24 -3.41 -14.86
CA ARG A 165 -11.35 -2.48 -14.65
C ARG A 165 -11.74 -2.45 -13.17
N THR A 166 -12.20 -1.31 -12.67
CA THR A 166 -12.59 -1.12 -11.25
C THR A 166 -13.56 -2.20 -10.75
N ARG A 167 -14.51 -2.64 -11.59
CA ARG A 167 -15.46 -3.71 -11.24
C ARG A 167 -14.76 -5.07 -11.05
N ASP A 168 -13.76 -5.36 -11.87
CA ASP A 168 -13.01 -6.62 -11.79
C ASP A 168 -12.11 -6.61 -10.56
N VAL A 169 -11.47 -5.47 -10.26
CA VAL A 169 -10.73 -5.27 -9.00
C VAL A 169 -11.62 -5.54 -7.81
N ALA A 170 -12.84 -4.96 -7.78
CA ALA A 170 -13.77 -5.13 -6.67
C ALA A 170 -14.18 -6.59 -6.47
N ARG A 171 -14.50 -7.30 -7.56
CA ARG A 171 -14.87 -8.72 -7.51
C ARG A 171 -13.72 -9.61 -7.06
N LEU A 172 -12.53 -9.38 -7.63
CA LEU A 172 -11.34 -10.17 -7.29
C LEU A 172 -10.88 -9.92 -5.86
N ALA A 173 -10.91 -8.67 -5.39
CA ALA A 173 -10.60 -8.34 -4.00
C ALA A 173 -11.52 -9.08 -3.03
N SER A 174 -12.84 -9.11 -3.30
CA SER A 174 -13.81 -9.85 -2.51
C SER A 174 -13.58 -11.37 -2.58
N TYR A 175 -13.31 -11.90 -3.77
CA TYR A 175 -13.04 -13.33 -3.97
C TYR A 175 -11.81 -13.77 -3.18
N TYR A 176 -10.69 -13.02 -3.24
CA TYR A 176 -9.45 -13.42 -2.58
C TYR A 176 -9.48 -13.27 -1.06
N LEU A 177 -10.40 -12.49 -0.49
CA LEU A 177 -10.62 -12.47 0.97
C LEU A 177 -10.97 -13.87 1.52
N ALA A 178 -11.81 -14.61 0.77
CA ALA A 178 -12.21 -15.96 1.16
C ALA A 178 -11.31 -17.04 0.57
N ALA A 179 -10.88 -16.88 -0.69
CA ALA A 179 -10.12 -17.89 -1.42
C ALA A 179 -8.67 -18.09 -0.92
N ARG A 180 -8.09 -17.07 -0.28
CA ARG A 180 -6.71 -17.11 0.25
C ARG A 180 -6.65 -16.65 1.71
N PRO A 181 -7.20 -17.44 2.66
CA PRO A 181 -7.34 -17.03 4.07
C PRO A 181 -6.00 -16.71 4.73
N LEU A 182 -4.90 -17.39 4.38
CA LEU A 182 -3.56 -17.08 4.92
C LEU A 182 -3.07 -15.70 4.52
N VAL A 183 -3.36 -15.25 3.28
CA VAL A 183 -3.02 -13.90 2.82
C VAL A 183 -3.87 -12.86 3.55
N THR A 184 -5.16 -13.17 3.73
CA THR A 184 -6.08 -12.31 4.49
C THR A 184 -5.65 -12.17 5.95
N LEU A 185 -5.24 -13.27 6.61
CA LEU A 185 -4.71 -13.24 7.97
C LEU A 185 -3.39 -12.45 8.04
N GLY A 186 -2.49 -12.62 7.07
CA GLY A 186 -1.27 -11.82 6.98
C GLY A 186 -1.55 -10.34 6.84
N THR A 187 -2.51 -9.96 5.98
CA THR A 187 -2.96 -8.56 5.84
C THR A 187 -3.62 -8.03 7.12
N LEU A 188 -4.45 -8.84 7.78
CA LEU A 188 -5.04 -8.49 9.08
C LEU A 188 -3.94 -8.25 10.13
N SER A 189 -2.93 -9.10 10.19
CA SER A 189 -1.79 -8.92 11.09
C SER A 189 -1.04 -7.62 10.82
N LEU A 190 -0.87 -7.22 9.55
CA LEU A 190 -0.27 -5.94 9.19
C LEU A 190 -1.14 -4.75 9.64
N LEU A 191 -2.47 -4.84 9.51
CA LEU A 191 -3.40 -3.81 9.99
C LEU A 191 -3.35 -3.69 11.52
N VAL A 192 -3.39 -4.83 12.23
CA VAL A 192 -3.29 -4.86 13.71
C VAL A 192 -1.94 -4.32 14.16
N LEU A 193 -0.85 -4.70 13.50
CA LEU A 193 0.48 -4.16 13.77
C LEU A 193 0.53 -2.63 13.58
N SER A 194 -0.05 -2.13 12.47
CA SER A 194 -0.10 -0.69 12.18
C SER A 194 -0.89 0.06 13.24
N ALA A 195 -2.06 -0.46 13.64
CA ALA A 195 -2.86 0.11 14.73
C ALA A 195 -2.11 0.05 16.07
N GLY A 196 -1.46 -1.06 16.36
CA GLY A 196 -0.64 -1.22 17.57
C GLY A 196 0.52 -0.23 17.64
N ILE A 197 1.21 0.02 16.53
CA ILE A 197 2.28 1.03 16.44
C ILE A 197 1.74 2.42 16.80
N VAL A 198 0.59 2.82 16.22
CA VAL A 198 -0.03 4.12 16.50
C VAL A 198 -0.42 4.24 17.98
N LEU A 199 -1.06 3.21 18.53
CA LEU A 199 -1.58 3.23 19.91
C LEU A 199 -0.47 3.17 20.97
N LEU A 200 0.63 2.44 20.70
CA LEU A 200 1.68 2.17 21.71
C LEU A 200 2.89 3.08 21.57
N THR A 201 3.09 3.69 20.39
CA THR A 201 4.28 4.51 20.14
C THR A 201 3.90 5.91 19.65
N SER A 202 3.76 6.09 18.34
CA SER A 202 3.44 7.38 17.71
C SER A 202 3.12 7.18 16.24
N ASP A 203 2.30 8.08 15.69
CA ASP A 203 2.01 8.17 14.25
C ASP A 203 3.30 8.33 13.42
N TRP A 204 4.30 9.02 13.94
CA TRP A 204 5.58 9.23 13.26
C TRP A 204 6.37 7.94 13.03
N VAL A 205 6.28 7.00 13.96
CA VAL A 205 6.91 5.67 13.80
C VAL A 205 6.22 4.90 12.67
N LEU A 206 4.89 4.94 12.62
CA LEU A 206 4.14 4.34 11.51
C LEU A 206 4.55 4.95 10.16
N VAL A 207 4.67 6.28 10.12
CA VAL A 207 5.10 7.03 8.93
C VAL A 207 6.49 6.58 8.45
N ALA A 208 7.44 6.44 9.37
CA ALA A 208 8.79 5.96 9.02
C ALA A 208 8.77 4.51 8.48
N LEU A 209 7.81 3.70 8.92
CA LEU A 209 7.66 2.30 8.54
C LEU A 209 6.75 2.06 7.33
N LEU A 210 6.14 3.09 6.73
CA LEU A 210 5.22 2.94 5.58
C LEU A 210 5.85 2.17 4.42
N GLY A 211 7.12 2.44 4.11
CA GLY A 211 7.85 1.71 3.07
C GLY A 211 8.02 0.22 3.41
N LEU A 212 8.29 -0.11 4.67
CA LEU A 212 8.39 -1.48 5.15
C LEU A 212 7.03 -2.19 5.11
N LEU A 213 5.97 -1.53 5.57
CA LEU A 213 4.61 -2.08 5.53
C LEU A 213 4.16 -2.35 4.09
N ALA A 214 4.47 -1.45 3.16
CA ALA A 214 4.22 -1.65 1.74
C ALA A 214 5.01 -2.85 1.16
N LEU A 215 6.26 -3.05 1.59
CA LEU A 215 7.04 -4.23 1.23
C LEU A 215 6.41 -5.52 1.77
N LEU A 216 6.05 -5.53 3.05
CA LEU A 216 5.42 -6.69 3.69
C LEU A 216 4.08 -7.02 3.05
N LEU A 217 3.25 -6.01 2.77
CA LEU A 217 2.00 -6.20 2.04
C LEU A 217 2.24 -6.77 0.64
N THR A 218 3.23 -6.26 -0.09
CA THR A 218 3.59 -6.74 -1.43
C THR A 218 4.00 -8.22 -1.40
N ARG A 219 4.82 -8.61 -0.42
CA ARG A 219 5.25 -10.01 -0.26
C ARG A 219 4.11 -10.93 0.19
N ASN A 220 3.31 -10.47 1.14
CA ASN A 220 2.14 -11.23 1.62
C ASN A 220 1.15 -11.52 0.50
N ALA A 221 0.97 -10.58 -0.44
CA ALA A 221 0.03 -10.71 -1.56
C ALA A 221 0.58 -11.50 -2.76
N ASP A 222 1.85 -11.93 -2.76
CA ASP A 222 2.47 -12.64 -3.89
C ASP A 222 1.67 -13.89 -4.34
N PRO A 223 1.12 -14.74 -3.44
CA PRO A 223 0.29 -15.90 -3.85
C PRO A 223 -0.99 -15.50 -4.58
N VAL A 224 -1.61 -14.37 -4.19
CA VAL A 224 -2.80 -13.82 -4.85
C VAL A 224 -2.45 -13.34 -6.25
N LEU A 225 -1.33 -12.62 -6.38
CA LEU A 225 -0.90 -12.06 -7.65
C LEU A 225 -0.50 -13.14 -8.66
N ARG A 226 0.21 -14.17 -8.23
CA ARG A 226 0.54 -15.33 -9.09
C ARG A 226 -0.71 -16.03 -9.60
N ASP A 227 -1.68 -16.28 -8.73
CA ASP A 227 -2.94 -16.93 -9.10
C ASP A 227 -3.77 -16.05 -10.03
N ALA A 228 -3.87 -14.74 -9.75
CA ALA A 228 -4.60 -13.79 -10.58
C ALA A 228 -3.95 -13.66 -11.98
N THR A 229 -2.63 -13.58 -12.06
CA THR A 229 -1.91 -13.52 -13.33
C THR A 229 -2.13 -14.81 -14.14
N ALA A 230 -2.02 -15.97 -13.51
CA ALA A 230 -2.19 -17.24 -14.21
C ALA A 230 -3.61 -17.45 -14.77
N ARG A 231 -4.64 -16.92 -14.08
CA ARG A 231 -6.05 -17.14 -14.47
C ARG A 231 -6.60 -16.07 -15.42
N PHE A 232 -6.12 -14.82 -15.29
CA PHE A 232 -6.76 -13.65 -15.93
C PHE A 232 -5.88 -12.94 -16.95
N THR A 233 -4.58 -13.26 -17.04
CA THR A 233 -3.74 -12.80 -18.14
C THR A 233 -3.57 -13.96 -19.13
N ARG A 234 -4.14 -13.80 -20.34
CA ARG A 234 -3.85 -14.73 -21.44
C ARG A 234 -2.35 -14.61 -21.77
N PRO A 235 -1.62 -15.74 -21.96
CA PRO A 235 -0.33 -15.66 -22.60
C PRO A 235 -0.54 -15.06 -23.99
N GLU A 236 0.21 -14.00 -24.30
CA GLU A 236 0.29 -13.50 -25.68
C GLU A 236 0.88 -14.62 -26.53
N SER A 237 0.05 -15.20 -27.39
CA SER A 237 0.44 -16.19 -28.39
C SER A 237 1.08 -15.50 -29.57
#